data_5737cefafd3748481e7e9abac4688332
#
_entry.id   5737cefafd3748481e7e9abac4688332
#
_cell.length_a   1.000
_cell.length_b   1.000
_cell.length_c   1.000
_cell.angle_alpha   90.00
_cell.angle_beta   90.00
_cell.angle_gamma   90.00
#
_symmetry.space_group_name_H-M   'P 1'
#
loop_
_entity.id
_entity.type
_entity.pdbx_description
1 polymer ?
#
loop_
_entity_poly.entity_id
_entity_poly.type
_entity_poly.pdbx_seq_one_letter_code
_entity_poly.pdbx_strand_id
1 'polypeptide(L)'
;MIAILTDKPSVGKEIGRIIGATRVRNGYVEGNGYMVTWTFGNMLSLAMPKDYGTQKLERNDFPFIPSEFELMVRHTRTENGWIPDIDAVLQLKVIERVFQACDTIIAATDASRDGEMTFRYVYQYLNCTQPCFRLWISSLTDESVRKGMENLKPDSCYDSLFLSADSRNKADWILGINASYAMCKATGLGNNSLGRVQTPVLAAISRRYRERENHISSDSWPIYISLQKDGILFKMRRTQDLPDKESATMFFQDCKLSHQAQITGISHSVKEILPPDLLDLTQLQKEANIRYGFTASEVYDIAQSLYEKKLISYPRTSSRYLTEDVFDSLPPIMARLLSWELFPAAKETGGIDISNLSRHVISAEKANVHHAIIITGIRPGNMSEKEMQVYRLVAGRMLETFMAPCRIETTNVEAVCAAQHFKAEQTRIIEAGWHDVFMRSDMVPKSGYSVNELPEVKKGDNLNVCGCNMVHKKQLPVDPFTDAELVEYMELNRLGTVSSRTNIIRTLVNRKYIRYSGKYIVPTPKGMFTYETIRGKKIADTSLTADWEKQLAGLESGMITGQDFLNRIRTLAKEMTDDIFNTYSTKEE
;
A
#
# COMPACT_ATOMS: atom_id res chain seq x y z
N MET A 1 -19.66 31.02 19.91
CA MET A 1 -19.93 29.79 19.10
C MET A 1 -18.62 29.21 18.64
N ILE A 2 -18.56 27.88 18.44
CA ILE A 2 -17.34 27.18 18.02
C ILE A 2 -17.58 26.55 16.65
N ALA A 3 -16.73 26.85 15.68
CA ALA A 3 -16.74 26.20 14.37
C ALA A 3 -15.88 24.93 14.40
N ILE A 4 -16.31 23.86 13.74
CA ILE A 4 -15.52 22.64 13.54
C ILE A 4 -15.45 22.38 12.04
N LEU A 5 -14.22 22.22 11.49
CA LEU A 5 -13.99 21.86 10.09
C LEU A 5 -13.48 20.42 9.98
N THR A 6 -14.19 19.60 9.20
CA THR A 6 -13.78 18.24 8.86
C THR A 6 -13.46 18.12 7.37
N ASP A 7 -12.81 17.03 6.95
CA ASP A 7 -12.44 16.79 5.55
C ASP A 7 -13.58 16.18 4.71
N LYS A 8 -14.69 15.75 5.35
CA LYS A 8 -15.82 15.08 4.68
C LYS A 8 -17.14 15.32 5.37
N PRO A 9 -18.24 15.36 4.60
CA PRO A 9 -19.60 15.51 5.16
C PRO A 9 -19.99 14.41 6.15
N SER A 10 -19.61 13.16 5.90
CA SER A 10 -19.91 12.01 6.77
C SER A 10 -19.29 12.18 8.15
N VAL A 11 -18.01 12.58 8.19
CA VAL A 11 -17.27 12.83 9.44
C VAL A 11 -17.85 14.02 10.20
N GLY A 12 -18.15 15.12 9.49
CA GLY A 12 -18.73 16.33 10.09
C GLY A 12 -20.10 16.07 10.73
N LYS A 13 -20.99 15.36 10.04
CA LYS A 13 -22.31 14.98 10.57
C LYS A 13 -22.18 14.06 11.78
N GLU A 14 -21.20 13.16 11.78
CA GLU A 14 -21.00 12.22 12.88
C GLU A 14 -20.43 12.90 14.12
N ILE A 15 -19.41 13.74 13.97
CA ILE A 15 -18.91 14.57 15.08
C ILE A 15 -20.04 15.45 15.60
N GLY A 16 -20.81 16.11 14.71
CA GLY A 16 -21.97 16.92 15.07
C GLY A 16 -22.98 16.14 15.92
N ARG A 17 -23.33 14.92 15.53
CA ARG A 17 -24.22 14.04 16.29
C ARG A 17 -23.71 13.80 17.71
N ILE A 18 -22.43 13.50 17.85
CA ILE A 18 -21.80 13.14 19.14
C ILE A 18 -21.76 14.33 20.11
N ILE A 19 -21.51 15.53 19.59
CA ILE A 19 -21.43 16.76 20.41
C ILE A 19 -22.76 17.50 20.55
N GLY A 20 -23.84 17.00 19.91
CA GLY A 20 -25.18 17.58 20.01
C GLY A 20 -25.49 18.66 18.97
N ALA A 21 -24.68 18.83 17.93
CA ALA A 21 -24.95 19.72 16.80
C ALA A 21 -25.74 18.95 15.73
N THR A 22 -27.04 18.79 15.91
CA THR A 22 -27.88 17.88 15.09
C THR A 22 -28.79 18.58 14.09
N ARG A 23 -28.93 19.91 14.15
CA ARG A 23 -29.76 20.68 13.21
C ARG A 23 -29.04 20.79 11.86
N VAL A 24 -29.58 20.10 10.86
CA VAL A 24 -29.00 20.08 9.50
C VAL A 24 -29.28 21.39 8.76
N ARG A 25 -28.23 21.95 8.15
CA ARG A 25 -28.25 23.11 7.26
C ARG A 25 -27.59 22.75 5.93
N ASN A 26 -27.68 23.65 4.97
CA ASN A 26 -26.95 23.48 3.71
C ASN A 26 -25.44 23.68 3.92
N GLY A 27 -24.68 22.59 3.82
CA GLY A 27 -23.22 22.56 3.95
C GLY A 27 -22.67 22.52 5.38
N TYR A 28 -23.51 22.45 6.44
CA TYR A 28 -23.09 22.31 7.83
C TYR A 28 -24.20 21.74 8.73
N VAL A 29 -23.86 21.41 9.97
CA VAL A 29 -24.83 21.11 11.04
C VAL A 29 -24.56 22.01 12.24
N GLU A 30 -25.61 22.34 13.02
CA GLU A 30 -25.49 23.25 14.17
C GLU A 30 -26.24 22.74 15.40
N GLY A 31 -25.82 23.18 16.57
CA GLY A 31 -26.47 22.91 17.88
C GLY A 31 -25.46 22.88 18.99
N ASN A 32 -25.94 22.95 20.23
CA ASN A 32 -25.13 22.86 21.44
C ASN A 32 -23.89 23.80 21.46
N GLY A 33 -24.01 25.00 20.89
CA GLY A 33 -22.88 25.96 20.82
C GLY A 33 -21.87 25.70 19.70
N TYR A 34 -22.09 24.70 18.85
CA TYR A 34 -21.21 24.32 17.75
C TYR A 34 -21.85 24.53 16.37
N MET A 35 -21.01 24.83 15.40
CA MET A 35 -21.31 24.76 13.97
C MET A 35 -20.27 23.85 13.30
N VAL A 36 -20.69 22.69 12.77
CA VAL A 36 -19.78 21.70 12.17
C VAL A 36 -19.96 21.71 10.66
N THR A 37 -18.92 22.08 9.95
CA THR A 37 -18.87 22.11 8.49
C THR A 37 -17.75 21.20 7.98
N TRP A 38 -17.62 21.08 6.65
CA TRP A 38 -16.69 20.14 6.03
C TRP A 38 -16.15 20.62 4.71
N THR A 39 -15.03 20.05 4.31
CA THR A 39 -14.53 20.15 2.95
C THR A 39 -14.97 18.96 2.09
N PHE A 40 -14.68 18.99 0.81
CA PHE A 40 -14.78 17.86 -0.12
C PHE A 40 -13.37 17.38 -0.50
N GLY A 41 -12.57 16.99 0.48
CA GLY A 41 -11.15 16.77 0.34
C GLY A 41 -10.41 18.10 0.06
N ASN A 42 -9.29 18.05 -0.67
CA ASN A 42 -8.54 19.26 -1.03
C ASN A 42 -9.34 20.13 -2.02
N MET A 43 -10.01 21.17 -1.53
CA MET A 43 -10.76 22.12 -2.35
C MET A 43 -9.89 23.24 -2.92
N LEU A 44 -8.70 23.42 -2.36
CA LEU A 44 -7.72 24.43 -2.77
C LEU A 44 -6.49 23.75 -3.39
N SER A 45 -5.86 24.40 -4.33
CA SER A 45 -4.61 24.00 -4.97
C SER A 45 -3.71 25.23 -5.20
N LEU A 46 -2.43 24.99 -5.42
CA LEU A 46 -1.52 26.06 -5.85
C LEU A 46 -1.89 26.48 -7.27
N ALA A 47 -1.80 27.78 -7.54
CA ALA A 47 -2.05 28.40 -8.84
C ALA A 47 -1.11 27.83 -9.91
N MET A 48 -1.58 27.72 -11.15
CA MET A 48 -0.81 27.22 -12.29
C MET A 48 -0.06 28.36 -13.00
N PRO A 49 0.97 28.10 -13.82
CA PRO A 49 1.73 29.15 -14.51
C PRO A 49 0.87 30.17 -15.26
N LYS A 50 -0.25 29.72 -15.87
CA LYS A 50 -1.20 30.61 -16.57
C LYS A 50 -1.85 31.66 -15.64
N ASP A 51 -2.05 31.29 -14.36
CA ASP A 51 -2.72 32.15 -13.38
C ASP A 51 -1.78 33.29 -12.91
N TYR A 52 -0.47 33.12 -13.10
CA TYR A 52 0.56 34.17 -12.93
C TYR A 52 0.80 34.98 -14.20
N GLY A 53 -0.13 34.95 -15.17
CA GLY A 53 -0.01 35.73 -16.43
C GLY A 53 0.89 35.09 -17.49
N THR A 54 1.45 33.89 -17.25
CA THR A 54 2.32 33.21 -18.21
C THR A 54 1.49 32.35 -19.15
N GLN A 55 1.22 32.86 -20.36
CA GLN A 55 0.42 32.11 -21.34
C GLN A 55 1.19 30.99 -22.03
N LYS A 56 2.51 31.16 -22.25
CA LYS A 56 3.38 30.18 -22.91
C LYS A 56 4.78 30.25 -22.32
N LEU A 57 5.29 29.10 -21.88
CA LEU A 57 6.67 28.95 -21.42
C LEU A 57 7.57 28.56 -22.59
N GLU A 58 8.64 29.32 -22.80
CA GLU A 58 9.72 28.99 -23.74
C GLU A 58 10.89 28.32 -23.00
N ARG A 59 11.86 27.75 -23.73
CA ARG A 59 12.99 27.01 -23.12
C ARG A 59 13.72 27.82 -22.03
N ASN A 60 13.90 29.10 -22.24
CA ASN A 60 14.64 29.96 -21.30
C ASN A 60 13.83 30.33 -20.05
N ASP A 61 12.52 30.06 -20.02
CA ASP A 61 11.66 30.34 -18.86
C ASP A 61 11.69 29.19 -17.81
N PHE A 62 12.43 28.11 -18.12
CA PHE A 62 12.52 26.97 -17.19
C PHE A 62 13.75 27.05 -16.28
N PRO A 63 13.61 26.69 -14.99
CA PRO A 63 12.34 26.33 -14.34
C PRO A 63 11.49 27.55 -14.03
N PHE A 64 10.19 27.50 -14.33
CA PHE A 64 9.23 28.49 -13.88
C PHE A 64 8.93 28.31 -12.38
N ILE A 65 9.17 29.35 -11.60
CA ILE A 65 8.95 29.33 -10.15
C ILE A 65 8.34 30.68 -9.77
N PRO A 66 7.11 30.73 -9.24
CA PRO A 66 6.49 31.97 -8.83
C PRO A 66 7.26 32.61 -7.66
N SER A 67 7.25 33.92 -7.56
CA SER A 67 7.82 34.67 -6.43
C SER A 67 7.11 34.31 -5.13
N GLU A 68 5.79 34.22 -5.20
CA GLU A 68 4.91 33.76 -4.12
C GLU A 68 3.92 32.74 -4.67
N PHE A 69 3.62 31.71 -3.87
CA PHE A 69 2.62 30.71 -4.22
C PHE A 69 1.24 31.17 -3.79
N GLU A 70 0.32 31.24 -4.73
CA GLU A 70 -1.06 31.60 -4.50
C GLU A 70 -1.95 30.36 -4.37
N LEU A 71 -2.94 30.44 -3.48
CA LEU A 71 -3.97 29.41 -3.35
C LEU A 71 -5.18 29.76 -4.22
N MET A 72 -5.67 28.79 -4.96
CA MET A 72 -6.85 28.89 -5.79
C MET A 72 -7.81 27.74 -5.54
N VAL A 73 -9.09 27.96 -5.83
CA VAL A 73 -10.05 26.87 -5.84
C VAL A 73 -9.64 25.86 -6.91
N ARG A 74 -9.63 24.58 -6.55
CA ARG A 74 -9.28 23.52 -7.50
C ARG A 74 -10.17 23.59 -8.74
N HIS A 75 -9.58 23.22 -9.88
CA HIS A 75 -10.30 23.16 -11.14
C HIS A 75 -10.75 21.73 -11.44
N THR A 76 -11.89 21.61 -12.07
CA THR A 76 -12.41 20.36 -12.63
C THR A 76 -12.47 20.44 -14.16
N ARG A 77 -12.32 19.31 -14.82
CA ARG A 77 -12.37 19.23 -16.29
C ARG A 77 -13.82 19.03 -16.74
N THR A 78 -14.28 19.91 -17.58
CA THR A 78 -15.57 19.82 -18.28
C THR A 78 -15.34 19.63 -19.78
N GLU A 79 -16.42 19.48 -20.55
CA GLU A 79 -16.37 19.45 -22.03
C GLU A 79 -15.77 20.75 -22.60
N ASN A 80 -15.99 21.87 -21.94
CA ASN A 80 -15.52 23.21 -22.33
C ASN A 80 -14.13 23.59 -21.76
N GLY A 81 -13.42 22.65 -21.12
CA GLY A 81 -12.11 22.89 -20.55
C GLY A 81 -12.06 22.82 -19.02
N TRP A 82 -11.01 23.41 -18.44
CA TRP A 82 -10.81 23.45 -16.99
C TRP A 82 -11.50 24.67 -16.40
N ILE A 83 -12.44 24.47 -15.49
CA ILE A 83 -13.17 25.51 -14.75
C ILE A 83 -13.02 25.28 -13.23
N PRO A 84 -13.16 26.34 -12.40
CA PRO A 84 -13.23 26.15 -10.96
C PRO A 84 -14.33 25.13 -10.57
N ASP A 85 -14.04 24.27 -9.62
CA ASP A 85 -14.99 23.29 -9.08
C ASP A 85 -16.12 24.06 -8.36
N ILE A 86 -17.32 24.05 -8.94
CA ILE A 86 -18.48 24.82 -8.46
C ILE A 86 -18.88 24.36 -7.04
N ASP A 87 -18.82 23.05 -6.76
CA ASP A 87 -19.18 22.53 -5.43
C ASP A 87 -18.17 23.01 -4.38
N ALA A 88 -16.88 23.03 -4.73
CA ALA A 88 -15.84 23.57 -3.86
C ALA A 88 -16.04 25.10 -3.61
N VAL A 89 -16.37 25.88 -4.65
CA VAL A 89 -16.66 27.31 -4.52
C VAL A 89 -17.84 27.56 -3.57
N LEU A 90 -18.93 26.82 -3.75
CA LEU A 90 -20.13 26.96 -2.93
C LEU A 90 -19.87 26.57 -1.48
N GLN A 91 -19.16 25.48 -1.27
CA GLN A 91 -18.83 25.00 0.08
C GLN A 91 -17.84 25.92 0.81
N LEU A 92 -16.86 26.50 0.12
CA LEU A 92 -15.97 27.51 0.71
C LEU A 92 -16.74 28.74 1.21
N LYS A 93 -17.77 29.20 0.49
CA LYS A 93 -18.67 30.27 0.96
C LYS A 93 -19.47 29.88 2.22
N VAL A 94 -19.84 28.60 2.34
CA VAL A 94 -20.49 28.10 3.56
C VAL A 94 -19.50 28.09 4.73
N ILE A 95 -18.28 27.60 4.52
CA ILE A 95 -17.21 27.56 5.53
C ILE A 95 -16.90 28.97 6.00
N GLU A 96 -16.73 29.93 5.08
CA GLU A 96 -16.49 31.35 5.37
C GLU A 96 -17.58 31.91 6.31
N ARG A 97 -18.86 31.69 5.97
CA ARG A 97 -19.98 32.13 6.78
C ARG A 97 -19.97 31.50 8.17
N VAL A 98 -19.69 30.18 8.25
CA VAL A 98 -19.61 29.46 9.54
C VAL A 98 -18.46 30.00 10.38
N PHE A 99 -17.30 30.25 9.80
CA PHE A 99 -16.15 30.79 10.51
C PHE A 99 -16.41 32.20 11.02
N GLN A 100 -16.99 33.06 10.19
CA GLN A 100 -17.35 34.44 10.57
C GLN A 100 -18.39 34.50 11.72
N ALA A 101 -19.24 33.48 11.85
CA ALA A 101 -20.24 33.38 12.92
C ALA A 101 -19.70 32.82 14.23
N CYS A 102 -18.43 32.42 14.28
CA CYS A 102 -17.83 31.71 15.43
C CYS A 102 -16.57 32.43 15.94
N ASP A 103 -16.35 32.35 17.25
CA ASP A 103 -15.23 32.99 17.94
C ASP A 103 -13.96 32.12 17.96
N THR A 104 -14.14 30.81 17.76
CA THR A 104 -13.07 29.79 17.83
C THR A 104 -13.30 28.75 16.76
N ILE A 105 -12.22 28.24 16.18
CA ILE A 105 -12.23 27.21 15.15
C ILE A 105 -11.53 25.94 15.67
N ILE A 106 -12.11 24.78 15.43
CA ILE A 106 -11.49 23.48 15.68
C ILE A 106 -11.23 22.78 14.34
N ALA A 107 -9.97 22.48 14.09
CA ALA A 107 -9.55 21.64 12.97
C ALA A 107 -9.80 20.17 13.32
N ALA A 108 -10.75 19.54 12.65
CA ALA A 108 -11.12 18.13 12.81
C ALA A 108 -10.97 17.37 11.46
N THR A 109 -10.08 17.84 10.59
CA THR A 109 -9.64 17.13 9.39
C THR A 109 -8.80 15.92 9.77
N ASP A 110 -8.53 15.01 8.82
CA ASP A 110 -7.72 13.80 9.07
C ASP A 110 -6.47 14.11 9.91
N ALA A 111 -6.15 13.25 10.87
CA ALA A 111 -4.96 13.37 11.70
C ALA A 111 -3.70 12.97 10.91
N SER A 112 -3.31 13.80 9.95
CA SER A 112 -2.20 13.56 9.02
C SER A 112 -1.65 14.88 8.47
N ARG A 113 -0.47 14.83 7.80
CA ARG A 113 0.08 15.98 7.04
C ARG A 113 -0.94 16.54 6.04
N ASP A 114 -1.62 15.67 5.30
CA ASP A 114 -2.58 16.08 4.26
C ASP A 114 -3.82 16.75 4.88
N GLY A 115 -4.30 16.22 6.02
CA GLY A 115 -5.42 16.83 6.74
C GLY A 115 -5.06 18.17 7.36
N GLU A 116 -3.85 18.31 7.91
CA GLU A 116 -3.34 19.59 8.43
C GLU A 116 -3.24 20.64 7.31
N MET A 117 -2.66 20.27 6.17
CA MET A 117 -2.58 21.15 5.00
C MET A 117 -3.98 21.57 4.51
N THR A 118 -4.93 20.64 4.45
CA THR A 118 -6.30 20.93 4.01
C THR A 118 -6.95 22.00 4.89
N PHE A 119 -6.79 21.87 6.21
CA PHE A 119 -7.31 22.88 7.16
C PHE A 119 -6.61 24.22 7.01
N ARG A 120 -5.28 24.25 7.06
CA ARG A 120 -4.49 25.48 7.03
C ARG A 120 -4.68 26.26 5.73
N TYR A 121 -4.80 25.57 4.59
CA TYR A 121 -5.07 26.22 3.32
C TYR A 121 -6.45 26.91 3.30
N VAL A 122 -7.48 26.27 3.83
CA VAL A 122 -8.82 26.90 3.95
C VAL A 122 -8.76 28.11 4.89
N TYR A 123 -8.10 27.97 6.03
CA TYR A 123 -7.94 29.04 7.01
C TYR A 123 -7.20 30.24 6.43
N GLN A 124 -6.10 30.01 5.71
CA GLN A 124 -5.32 31.06 5.02
C GLN A 124 -6.10 31.70 3.88
N TYR A 125 -6.74 30.88 3.02
CA TYR A 125 -7.49 31.37 1.85
C TYR A 125 -8.66 32.27 2.25
N LEU A 126 -9.30 31.99 3.39
CA LEU A 126 -10.38 32.81 3.94
C LEU A 126 -9.89 33.96 4.84
N ASN A 127 -8.58 34.17 4.98
CA ASN A 127 -7.96 35.19 5.82
C ASN A 127 -8.48 35.18 7.27
N CYS A 128 -8.66 33.99 7.85
CA CYS A 128 -9.17 33.83 9.20
C CYS A 128 -8.17 34.29 10.26
N THR A 129 -8.66 34.79 11.39
CA THR A 129 -7.85 35.29 12.52
C THR A 129 -8.29 34.72 13.86
N GLN A 130 -9.34 33.92 13.89
CA GLN A 130 -9.88 33.33 15.12
C GLN A 130 -8.89 32.33 15.74
N PRO A 131 -8.86 32.17 17.07
CA PRO A 131 -8.08 31.13 17.73
C PRO A 131 -8.44 29.74 17.21
N CYS A 132 -7.40 28.93 16.95
CA CYS A 132 -7.55 27.60 16.41
C CYS A 132 -7.05 26.51 17.37
N PHE A 133 -7.80 25.41 17.42
CA PHE A 133 -7.44 24.19 18.12
C PHE A 133 -7.53 22.98 17.19
N ARG A 134 -6.81 21.93 17.54
CA ARG A 134 -6.75 20.70 16.75
C ARG A 134 -7.42 19.56 17.52
N LEU A 135 -8.42 18.94 16.90
CA LEU A 135 -8.97 17.64 17.29
C LEU A 135 -8.19 16.54 16.56
N TRP A 136 -7.42 15.76 17.33
CA TRP A 136 -6.59 14.68 16.81
C TRP A 136 -7.14 13.34 17.27
N ILE A 137 -7.83 12.62 16.39
CA ILE A 137 -8.48 11.34 16.68
C ILE A 137 -8.17 10.30 15.59
N SER A 138 -8.06 9.04 15.99
CA SER A 138 -7.83 7.89 15.12
C SER A 138 -9.07 7.02 14.91
N SER A 139 -10.18 7.34 15.55
CA SER A 139 -11.45 6.63 15.45
C SER A 139 -12.64 7.59 15.57
N LEU A 140 -13.76 7.24 14.92
CA LEU A 140 -15.02 8.00 14.98
C LEU A 140 -16.04 7.42 15.99
N THR A 141 -15.59 6.60 16.94
CA THR A 141 -16.45 6.14 18.03
C THR A 141 -16.82 7.30 18.94
N ASP A 142 -17.99 7.21 19.57
CA ASP A 142 -18.47 8.26 20.49
C ASP A 142 -17.47 8.58 21.59
N GLU A 143 -16.84 7.55 22.15
CA GLU A 143 -15.81 7.69 23.19
C GLU A 143 -14.57 8.43 22.67
N SER A 144 -14.04 8.02 21.51
CA SER A 144 -12.84 8.63 20.94
C SER A 144 -13.05 10.11 20.61
N VAL A 145 -14.22 10.47 20.06
CA VAL A 145 -14.54 11.87 19.74
C VAL A 145 -14.68 12.69 21.03
N ARG A 146 -15.39 12.20 22.07
CA ARG A 146 -15.54 12.91 23.35
C ARG A 146 -14.20 13.13 24.03
N LYS A 147 -13.38 12.09 24.15
CA LYS A 147 -12.03 12.17 24.72
C LYS A 147 -11.13 13.12 23.93
N GLY A 148 -11.25 13.13 22.60
CA GLY A 148 -10.53 14.06 21.75
C GLY A 148 -10.95 15.52 21.96
N MET A 149 -12.25 15.78 22.12
CA MET A 149 -12.78 17.13 22.42
C MET A 149 -12.34 17.67 23.80
N GLU A 150 -12.09 16.79 24.76
CA GLU A 150 -11.53 17.15 26.07
C GLU A 150 -10.03 17.44 26.03
N ASN A 151 -9.32 16.93 25.00
CA ASN A 151 -7.87 17.00 24.86
C ASN A 151 -7.42 17.83 23.63
N LEU A 152 -8.16 18.86 23.29
CA LEU A 152 -7.80 19.77 22.19
C LEU A 152 -6.46 20.45 22.46
N LYS A 153 -5.61 20.52 21.43
CA LYS A 153 -4.33 21.23 21.46
C LYS A 153 -4.40 22.50 20.62
N PRO A 154 -3.67 23.56 20.99
CA PRO A 154 -3.52 24.71 20.12
C PRO A 154 -2.98 24.27 18.74
N ASP A 155 -3.49 24.90 17.69
CA ASP A 155 -3.10 24.63 16.32
C ASP A 155 -1.59 24.82 16.07
N SER A 156 -0.96 25.78 16.77
CA SER A 156 0.49 26.03 16.73
C SER A 156 1.36 24.83 17.11
N CYS A 157 0.82 23.85 17.85
CA CYS A 157 1.54 22.60 18.12
C CYS A 157 1.81 21.77 16.84
N TYR A 158 1.14 22.11 15.74
CA TYR A 158 1.21 21.39 14.46
C TYR A 158 1.87 22.21 13.34
N ASP A 159 2.49 23.37 13.66
CA ASP A 159 3.14 24.25 12.68
C ASP A 159 4.26 23.56 11.90
N SER A 160 5.06 22.72 12.55
CA SER A 160 6.11 21.94 11.87
C SER A 160 5.53 20.89 10.91
N LEU A 161 4.41 20.28 11.28
CA LEU A 161 3.69 19.34 10.43
C LEU A 161 3.11 20.04 9.19
N PHE A 162 2.51 21.21 9.39
CA PHE A 162 2.03 22.05 8.28
C PHE A 162 3.18 22.50 7.39
N LEU A 163 4.29 22.99 7.94
CA LEU A 163 5.48 23.41 7.19
C LEU A 163 6.01 22.28 6.30
N SER A 164 6.07 21.05 6.83
CA SER A 164 6.46 19.88 6.06
C SER A 164 5.48 19.59 4.91
N ALA A 165 4.17 19.64 5.17
CA ALA A 165 3.12 19.40 4.19
C ALA A 165 3.10 20.47 3.07
N ASP A 166 3.17 21.72 3.43
CA ASP A 166 3.21 22.86 2.50
C ASP A 166 4.48 22.86 1.64
N SER A 167 5.64 22.65 2.26
CA SER A 167 6.92 22.53 1.56
C SER A 167 6.91 21.38 0.56
N ARG A 168 6.35 20.23 0.94
CA ARG A 168 6.16 19.08 0.05
C ARG A 168 5.26 19.45 -1.13
N ASN A 169 4.12 20.10 -0.88
CA ASN A 169 3.18 20.49 -1.94
C ASN A 169 3.81 21.46 -2.93
N LYS A 170 4.51 22.48 -2.45
CA LYS A 170 5.26 23.45 -3.29
C LYS A 170 6.36 22.75 -4.09
N ALA A 171 7.11 21.88 -3.47
CA ALA A 171 8.17 21.12 -4.13
C ALA A 171 7.62 20.17 -5.22
N ASP A 172 6.55 19.42 -4.93
CA ASP A 172 5.88 18.57 -5.91
C ASP A 172 5.32 19.40 -7.08
N TRP A 173 4.82 20.61 -6.82
CA TRP A 173 4.40 21.56 -7.84
C TRP A 173 5.59 22.02 -8.71
N ILE A 174 6.69 22.53 -8.09
CA ILE A 174 7.87 23.01 -8.82
C ILE A 174 8.40 21.92 -9.75
N LEU A 175 8.61 20.71 -9.21
CA LEU A 175 9.17 19.61 -9.98
C LEU A 175 8.20 19.12 -11.06
N GLY A 176 6.95 18.84 -10.66
CA GLY A 176 5.96 18.24 -11.53
C GLY A 176 5.56 19.15 -12.70
N ILE A 177 5.34 20.42 -12.45
CA ILE A 177 4.98 21.40 -13.48
C ILE A 177 6.14 21.58 -14.45
N ASN A 178 7.33 21.89 -13.95
CA ASN A 178 8.48 22.15 -14.81
C ASN A 178 8.88 20.95 -15.65
N ALA A 179 8.98 19.76 -15.06
CA ALA A 179 9.30 18.54 -15.81
C ALA A 179 8.24 18.21 -16.86
N SER A 180 6.94 18.38 -16.53
CA SER A 180 5.84 18.10 -17.46
C SER A 180 5.83 19.06 -18.65
N TYR A 181 5.94 20.35 -18.40
CA TYR A 181 5.97 21.36 -19.47
C TYR A 181 7.22 21.25 -20.32
N ALA A 182 8.41 21.05 -19.71
CA ALA A 182 9.65 20.81 -20.45
C ALA A 182 9.54 19.55 -21.35
N MET A 183 8.97 18.47 -20.84
CA MET A 183 8.72 17.25 -21.62
C MET A 183 7.78 17.51 -22.80
N CYS A 184 6.66 18.20 -22.58
CA CYS A 184 5.73 18.55 -23.65
C CYS A 184 6.38 19.45 -24.71
N LYS A 185 7.19 20.43 -24.29
CA LYS A 185 7.89 21.35 -25.19
C LYS A 185 8.97 20.65 -26.00
N ALA A 186 9.79 19.81 -25.35
CA ALA A 186 10.89 19.10 -25.97
C ALA A 186 10.44 18.03 -26.96
N THR A 187 9.29 17.37 -26.70
CA THR A 187 8.78 16.26 -27.55
C THR A 187 7.78 16.71 -28.59
N GLY A 188 7.23 17.93 -28.48
CA GLY A 188 6.09 18.38 -29.29
C GLY A 188 4.78 17.61 -28.98
N LEU A 189 4.79 16.67 -28.05
CA LEU A 189 3.64 15.86 -27.69
C LEU A 189 2.97 16.43 -26.43
N GLY A 190 1.75 16.92 -26.58
CA GLY A 190 0.94 17.41 -25.45
C GLY A 190 0.55 16.29 -24.47
N ASN A 191 0.09 16.72 -23.27
CA ASN A 191 -0.49 15.85 -22.24
C ASN A 191 0.47 14.82 -21.59
N ASN A 192 1.77 15.07 -21.59
CA ASN A 192 2.72 14.32 -20.79
C ASN A 192 2.85 14.95 -19.42
N SER A 193 2.61 14.18 -18.38
CA SER A 193 2.81 14.66 -17.01
C SER A 193 3.82 13.78 -16.29
N LEU A 194 4.79 14.44 -15.70
CA LEU A 194 5.82 13.85 -14.85
C LEU A 194 5.59 14.29 -13.40
N GLY A 195 6.09 13.51 -12.47
CA GLY A 195 5.98 13.84 -11.05
C GLY A 195 6.84 12.90 -10.22
N ARG A 196 7.30 13.40 -9.08
CA ARG A 196 8.27 12.74 -8.21
C ARG A 196 7.94 11.28 -7.85
N VAL A 197 6.66 10.94 -7.68
CA VAL A 197 6.25 9.59 -7.30
C VAL A 197 5.67 8.82 -8.48
N GLN A 198 4.80 9.45 -9.27
CA GLN A 198 4.16 8.76 -10.41
C GLN A 198 5.17 8.29 -11.46
N THR A 199 6.23 9.05 -11.67
CA THR A 199 7.23 8.76 -12.71
C THR A 199 8.10 7.54 -12.37
N PRO A 200 8.67 7.40 -11.15
CA PRO A 200 9.37 6.17 -10.76
C PRO A 200 8.48 4.93 -10.75
N VAL A 201 7.20 5.06 -10.39
CA VAL A 201 6.23 3.95 -10.44
C VAL A 201 6.00 3.52 -11.89
N LEU A 202 5.77 4.46 -12.81
CA LEU A 202 5.68 4.16 -14.25
C LEU A 202 6.96 3.50 -14.76
N ALA A 203 8.12 4.02 -14.35
CA ALA A 203 9.42 3.48 -14.75
C ALA A 203 9.61 2.03 -14.27
N ALA A 204 9.21 1.71 -13.05
CA ALA A 204 9.28 0.35 -12.51
C ALA A 204 8.39 -0.63 -13.31
N ILE A 205 7.14 -0.24 -13.58
CA ILE A 205 6.19 -1.04 -14.36
C ILE A 205 6.73 -1.28 -15.78
N SER A 206 7.18 -0.21 -16.44
CA SER A 206 7.65 -0.27 -17.83
C SER A 206 8.96 -1.04 -17.97
N ARG A 207 9.89 -0.90 -16.99
CA ARG A 207 11.13 -1.66 -16.93
C ARG A 207 10.87 -3.16 -16.82
N ARG A 208 10.03 -3.58 -15.85
CA ARG A 208 9.68 -5.00 -15.64
C ARG A 208 8.99 -5.60 -16.87
N TYR A 209 8.12 -4.80 -17.52
CA TYR A 209 7.47 -5.21 -18.76
C TYR A 209 8.48 -5.41 -19.91
N ARG A 210 9.43 -4.49 -20.08
CA ARG A 210 10.50 -4.60 -21.10
C ARG A 210 11.46 -5.76 -20.83
N GLU A 211 11.84 -5.98 -19.55
CA GLU A 211 12.65 -7.13 -19.15
C GLU A 211 11.96 -8.44 -19.52
N ARG A 212 10.63 -8.50 -19.35
CA ARG A 212 9.82 -9.64 -19.78
C ARG A 212 9.81 -9.82 -21.30
N GLU A 213 9.65 -8.75 -22.07
CA GLU A 213 9.67 -8.82 -23.55
C GLU A 213 11.03 -9.25 -24.10
N ASN A 214 12.10 -8.80 -23.47
CA ASN A 214 13.47 -9.11 -23.87
C ASN A 214 14.05 -10.36 -23.20
N HIS A 215 13.22 -11.11 -22.46
CA HIS A 215 13.68 -12.29 -21.75
C HIS A 215 14.14 -13.38 -22.70
N ILE A 216 15.41 -13.76 -22.56
CA ILE A 216 15.98 -14.92 -23.25
C ILE A 216 15.76 -16.12 -22.34
N SER A 217 14.86 -17.01 -22.76
CA SER A 217 14.55 -18.21 -22.01
C SER A 217 15.76 -19.14 -21.95
N SER A 218 16.13 -19.58 -20.76
CA SER A 218 17.06 -20.70 -20.58
C SER A 218 16.29 -21.99 -20.40
N ASP A 219 16.80 -23.04 -21.02
CA ASP A 219 16.25 -24.39 -20.87
C ASP A 219 16.89 -25.08 -19.67
N SER A 220 16.10 -25.89 -18.96
CA SER A 220 16.59 -26.81 -17.94
C SER A 220 15.88 -28.16 -18.04
N TRP A 221 16.56 -29.19 -17.59
CA TRP A 221 16.11 -30.58 -17.75
C TRP A 221 16.10 -31.30 -16.40
N PRO A 222 15.11 -31.01 -15.50
CA PRO A 222 14.97 -31.74 -14.27
C PRO A 222 14.65 -33.22 -14.51
N ILE A 223 15.33 -34.09 -13.79
CA ILE A 223 15.14 -35.54 -13.81
C ILE A 223 14.47 -35.97 -12.51
N TYR A 224 13.49 -36.83 -12.64
CA TYR A 224 12.74 -37.43 -11.52
C TYR A 224 12.83 -38.92 -11.57
N ILE A 225 12.98 -39.59 -10.39
CA ILE A 225 12.78 -41.00 -10.21
C ILE A 225 11.54 -41.22 -9.36
N SER A 226 10.81 -42.29 -9.62
CA SER A 226 9.67 -42.74 -8.81
C SER A 226 10.09 -43.96 -8.04
N LEU A 227 9.98 -43.92 -6.71
CA LEU A 227 10.31 -45.00 -5.79
C LEU A 227 9.05 -45.48 -5.10
N GLN A 228 9.01 -46.73 -4.70
CA GLN A 228 7.89 -47.33 -3.97
C GLN A 228 8.37 -48.01 -2.71
N LYS A 229 7.65 -47.77 -1.60
CA LYS A 229 7.80 -48.51 -0.34
C LYS A 229 6.43 -48.61 0.36
N ASP A 230 6.12 -49.74 0.92
CA ASP A 230 4.89 -50.04 1.68
C ASP A 230 3.60 -49.62 0.91
N GLY A 231 3.58 -49.78 -0.42
CA GLY A 231 2.46 -49.41 -1.28
C GLY A 231 2.43 -47.93 -1.66
N ILE A 232 3.22 -47.05 -1.06
CA ILE A 232 3.28 -45.63 -1.32
C ILE A 232 4.29 -45.34 -2.44
N LEU A 233 3.82 -44.70 -3.52
CA LEU A 233 4.65 -44.25 -4.63
C LEU A 233 4.99 -42.77 -4.45
N PHE A 234 6.27 -42.43 -4.40
CA PHE A 234 6.72 -41.04 -4.27
C PHE A 234 7.80 -40.69 -5.30
N LYS A 235 7.86 -39.43 -5.65
CA LYS A 235 8.83 -38.90 -6.63
C LYS A 235 9.99 -38.21 -5.94
N MET A 236 11.21 -38.48 -6.40
CA MET A 236 12.39 -37.73 -6.00
C MET A 236 12.95 -36.97 -7.20
N ARG A 237 13.35 -35.73 -7.01
CA ARG A 237 13.95 -34.89 -8.03
C ARG A 237 15.46 -34.85 -7.86
N ARG A 238 16.20 -34.90 -8.96
CA ARG A 238 17.65 -34.68 -8.97
C ARG A 238 17.98 -33.32 -8.37
N THR A 239 19.01 -33.21 -7.56
CA THR A 239 19.34 -32.01 -6.78
C THR A 239 19.82 -30.84 -7.63
N GLN A 240 20.37 -31.11 -8.81
CA GLN A 240 20.83 -30.10 -9.77
C GLN A 240 20.15 -30.31 -11.11
N ASP A 241 19.54 -29.28 -11.65
CA ASP A 241 19.02 -29.32 -13.02
C ASP A 241 20.18 -29.23 -14.02
N LEU A 242 19.98 -29.79 -15.21
CA LEU A 242 20.98 -29.77 -16.27
C LEU A 242 20.60 -28.74 -17.33
N PRO A 243 21.57 -27.93 -17.80
CA PRO A 243 21.29 -26.87 -18.74
C PRO A 243 21.13 -27.34 -20.19
N ASP A 244 21.72 -28.51 -20.53
CA ASP A 244 21.67 -29.07 -21.84
C ASP A 244 20.94 -30.42 -21.89
N LYS A 245 20.30 -30.67 -23.02
CA LYS A 245 19.50 -31.88 -23.25
C LYS A 245 20.34 -33.13 -23.36
N GLU A 246 21.55 -33.03 -23.88
CA GLU A 246 22.42 -34.18 -24.15
C GLU A 246 22.89 -34.80 -22.83
N SER A 247 23.47 -33.97 -21.93
CA SER A 247 23.86 -34.40 -20.60
C SER A 247 22.65 -34.96 -19.82
N ALA A 248 21.49 -34.28 -19.93
CA ALA A 248 20.27 -34.73 -19.26
C ALA A 248 19.79 -36.08 -19.78
N THR A 249 19.90 -36.31 -21.09
CA THR A 249 19.50 -37.61 -21.68
C THR A 249 20.42 -38.73 -21.22
N MET A 250 21.72 -38.48 -21.13
CA MET A 250 22.71 -39.45 -20.65
C MET A 250 22.38 -39.88 -19.20
N PHE A 251 22.26 -38.91 -18.29
CA PHE A 251 21.91 -39.22 -16.87
C PHE A 251 20.51 -39.85 -16.72
N PHE A 252 19.56 -39.43 -17.56
CA PHE A 252 18.23 -40.07 -17.58
C PHE A 252 18.30 -41.55 -17.96
N GLN A 253 19.09 -41.89 -18.96
CA GLN A 253 19.29 -43.31 -19.38
C GLN A 253 19.94 -44.12 -18.27
N ASP A 254 20.97 -43.57 -17.62
CA ASP A 254 21.65 -44.25 -16.50
C ASP A 254 20.67 -44.53 -15.34
N CYS A 255 19.84 -43.52 -15.00
CA CYS A 255 18.81 -43.67 -13.96
C CYS A 255 17.71 -44.68 -14.37
N LYS A 256 17.34 -44.73 -15.65
CA LYS A 256 16.34 -45.67 -16.18
C LYS A 256 16.84 -47.13 -16.18
N LEU A 257 18.14 -47.33 -16.38
CA LEU A 257 18.79 -48.64 -16.35
C LEU A 257 19.04 -49.09 -14.90
N SER A 258 19.09 -48.18 -13.96
CA SER A 258 19.25 -48.48 -12.54
C SER A 258 17.93 -49.00 -11.95
N HIS A 259 17.94 -50.22 -11.44
CA HIS A 259 16.74 -50.81 -10.84
C HIS A 259 16.52 -50.42 -9.39
N GLN A 260 17.51 -49.82 -8.75
CA GLN A 260 17.48 -49.46 -7.33
C GLN A 260 18.06 -48.07 -7.07
N ALA A 261 17.52 -47.44 -6.03
CA ALA A 261 18.05 -46.22 -5.43
C ALA A 261 18.28 -46.48 -3.92
N GLN A 262 19.42 -46.02 -3.41
CA GLN A 262 19.75 -46.13 -2.01
C GLN A 262 19.42 -44.82 -1.27
N ILE A 263 18.68 -44.94 -0.15
CA ILE A 263 18.44 -43.82 0.74
C ILE A 263 19.73 -43.49 1.50
N THR A 264 20.26 -42.28 1.29
CA THR A 264 21.54 -41.83 1.87
C THR A 264 21.36 -40.93 3.07
N GLY A 265 20.22 -40.23 3.15
CA GLY A 265 19.95 -39.32 4.25
C GLY A 265 18.47 -39.12 4.51
N ILE A 266 18.15 -38.88 5.78
CA ILE A 266 16.82 -38.49 6.22
C ILE A 266 17.02 -37.43 7.29
N SER A 267 16.26 -36.33 7.19
CA SER A 267 16.22 -35.33 8.23
C SER A 267 14.79 -34.86 8.50
N HIS A 268 14.51 -34.65 9.78
CA HIS A 268 13.24 -34.09 10.24
C HIS A 268 13.52 -32.74 10.89
N SER A 269 12.69 -31.77 10.61
CA SER A 269 12.74 -30.47 11.26
C SER A 269 11.34 -29.98 11.59
N VAL A 270 11.17 -29.46 12.79
CA VAL A 270 9.93 -28.78 13.19
C VAL A 270 10.22 -27.31 13.23
N LYS A 271 9.35 -26.53 12.59
CA LYS A 271 9.42 -25.07 12.54
C LYS A 271 8.13 -24.47 13.06
N GLU A 272 8.26 -23.47 13.90
CA GLU A 272 7.15 -22.60 14.30
C GLU A 272 7.03 -21.42 13.34
N ILE A 273 5.82 -21.20 12.85
CA ILE A 273 5.45 -20.02 12.07
C ILE A 273 4.63 -19.14 12.99
N LEU A 274 5.22 -18.01 13.38
CA LEU A 274 4.58 -17.07 14.30
C LEU A 274 3.30 -16.50 13.69
N PRO A 275 2.33 -16.10 14.52
CA PRO A 275 1.16 -15.34 14.08
C PRO A 275 1.58 -14.10 13.30
N PRO A 276 0.82 -13.72 12.27
CA PRO A 276 1.09 -12.48 11.53
C PRO A 276 0.72 -11.25 12.36
N ASP A 277 1.42 -10.13 12.10
CA ASP A 277 1.08 -8.83 12.67
C ASP A 277 -0.33 -8.38 12.24
N LEU A 278 -0.90 -7.42 12.97
CA LEU A 278 -2.13 -6.73 12.56
C LEU A 278 -1.97 -6.05 11.19
N LEU A 279 -3.07 -5.64 10.58
CA LEU A 279 -3.07 -5.04 9.25
C LEU A 279 -2.77 -3.54 9.29
N ASP A 280 -1.89 -3.11 8.41
CA ASP A 280 -1.90 -1.77 7.83
C ASP A 280 -2.65 -1.78 6.48
N LEU A 281 -2.80 -0.62 5.84
CA LEU A 281 -3.51 -0.54 4.56
C LEU A 281 -2.80 -1.33 3.44
N THR A 282 -1.47 -1.29 3.38
CA THR A 282 -0.69 -2.02 2.37
C THR A 282 -0.94 -3.53 2.47
N GLN A 283 -0.88 -4.09 3.68
CA GLN A 283 -1.13 -5.51 3.90
C GLN A 283 -2.58 -5.89 3.61
N LEU A 284 -3.54 -5.02 3.99
CA LEU A 284 -4.95 -5.25 3.65
C LEU A 284 -5.17 -5.28 2.13
N GLN A 285 -4.54 -4.38 1.38
CA GLN A 285 -4.60 -4.37 -0.09
C GLN A 285 -3.97 -5.62 -0.70
N LYS A 286 -2.81 -6.06 -0.18
CA LYS A 286 -2.15 -7.31 -0.62
C LYS A 286 -3.03 -8.53 -0.39
N GLU A 287 -3.54 -8.70 0.82
CA GLU A 287 -4.40 -9.83 1.17
C GLU A 287 -5.68 -9.89 0.32
N ALA A 288 -6.33 -8.73 0.14
CA ALA A 288 -7.54 -8.65 -0.66
C ALA A 288 -7.27 -8.90 -2.16
N ASN A 289 -6.14 -8.44 -2.69
CA ASN A 289 -5.75 -8.71 -4.07
C ASN A 289 -5.44 -10.21 -4.29
N ILE A 290 -4.66 -10.81 -3.39
CA ILE A 290 -4.28 -12.23 -3.50
C ILE A 290 -5.52 -13.14 -3.40
N ARG A 291 -6.46 -12.85 -2.48
CA ARG A 291 -7.60 -13.72 -2.20
C ARG A 291 -8.80 -13.50 -3.13
N TYR A 292 -9.07 -12.25 -3.45
CA TYR A 292 -10.31 -11.85 -4.14
C TYR A 292 -10.05 -11.16 -5.47
N GLY A 293 -8.78 -10.88 -5.82
CA GLY A 293 -8.43 -10.17 -7.04
C GLY A 293 -8.81 -8.67 -7.01
N PHE A 294 -9.09 -8.09 -5.83
CA PHE A 294 -9.43 -6.67 -5.72
C PHE A 294 -8.23 -5.80 -6.03
N THR A 295 -8.48 -4.71 -6.75
CA THR A 295 -7.46 -3.70 -6.98
C THR A 295 -7.17 -2.91 -5.69
N ALA A 296 -5.98 -2.33 -5.58
CA ALA A 296 -5.63 -1.48 -4.45
C ALA A 296 -6.62 -0.31 -4.27
N SER A 297 -7.18 0.18 -5.38
CA SER A 297 -8.21 1.23 -5.40
C SER A 297 -9.53 0.78 -4.79
N GLU A 298 -10.01 -0.40 -5.16
CA GLU A 298 -11.26 -0.94 -4.61
C GLU A 298 -11.14 -1.17 -3.11
N VAL A 299 -10.02 -1.76 -2.66
CA VAL A 299 -9.79 -2.00 -1.23
C VAL A 299 -9.72 -0.69 -0.43
N TYR A 300 -9.07 0.34 -0.99
CA TYR A 300 -9.02 1.66 -0.37
C TYR A 300 -10.42 2.27 -0.17
N ASP A 301 -11.25 2.23 -1.22
CA ASP A 301 -12.60 2.78 -1.17
C ASP A 301 -13.51 1.97 -0.22
N ILE A 302 -13.38 0.63 -0.22
CA ILE A 302 -14.12 -0.26 0.69
C ILE A 302 -13.70 -0.01 2.15
N ALA A 303 -12.40 0.04 2.43
CA ALA A 303 -11.90 0.29 3.79
C ALA A 303 -12.36 1.66 4.31
N GLN A 304 -12.39 2.69 3.44
CA GLN A 304 -12.94 3.99 3.78
C GLN A 304 -14.45 3.90 4.11
N SER A 305 -15.23 3.15 3.34
CA SER A 305 -16.65 2.92 3.61
C SER A 305 -16.87 2.21 4.95
N LEU A 306 -16.08 1.17 5.24
CA LEU A 306 -16.15 0.45 6.52
C LEU A 306 -15.82 1.34 7.72
N TYR A 307 -14.83 2.22 7.57
CA TYR A 307 -14.50 3.22 8.59
C TYR A 307 -15.65 4.21 8.83
N GLU A 308 -16.25 4.75 7.76
CA GLU A 308 -17.39 5.66 7.85
C GLU A 308 -18.65 4.99 8.44
N LYS A 309 -18.79 3.68 8.25
CA LYS A 309 -19.79 2.82 8.93
C LYS A 309 -19.38 2.45 10.35
N LYS A 310 -18.23 2.92 10.83
CA LYS A 310 -17.67 2.66 12.17
C LYS A 310 -17.36 1.17 12.44
N LEU A 311 -17.17 0.38 11.41
CA LEU A 311 -16.93 -1.06 11.54
C LEU A 311 -15.46 -1.37 11.76
N ILE A 312 -14.56 -0.51 11.27
CA ILE A 312 -13.11 -0.62 11.46
C ILE A 312 -12.52 0.72 11.94
N SER A 313 -11.30 0.69 12.49
CA SER A 313 -10.51 1.88 12.79
C SER A 313 -10.05 2.58 11.50
N TYR A 314 -9.40 3.75 11.64
CA TYR A 314 -8.94 4.55 10.50
C TYR A 314 -8.01 3.76 9.59
N PRO A 315 -8.35 3.58 8.29
CA PRO A 315 -7.66 2.62 7.44
C PRO A 315 -6.35 3.14 6.82
N ARG A 316 -6.10 4.46 6.83
CA ARG A 316 -4.90 5.04 6.18
C ARG A 316 -3.71 5.04 7.14
N THR A 317 -3.36 3.88 7.66
CA THR A 317 -2.25 3.67 8.57
C THR A 317 -1.18 2.77 7.96
N SER A 318 0.08 3.06 8.28
CA SER A 318 1.23 2.19 8.02
C SER A 318 1.62 1.38 9.26
N SER A 319 0.95 1.58 10.38
CA SER A 319 1.23 0.87 11.61
C SER A 319 0.51 -0.48 11.65
N ARG A 320 1.21 -1.47 12.19
CA ARG A 320 0.70 -2.81 12.53
C ARG A 320 0.64 -3.01 14.05
N TYR A 321 0.83 -1.91 14.79
CA TYR A 321 0.90 -1.91 16.25
C TYR A 321 -0.25 -1.12 16.86
N LEU A 322 -0.50 -1.36 18.14
CA LEU A 322 -1.51 -0.68 18.94
C LEU A 322 -0.85 0.16 20.04
N THR A 323 -1.58 1.15 20.52
CA THR A 323 -1.28 1.83 21.78
C THR A 323 -1.86 1.02 22.95
N GLU A 324 -1.38 1.25 24.18
CA GLU A 324 -1.87 0.56 25.39
C GLU A 324 -3.38 0.68 25.57
N ASP A 325 -3.91 1.89 25.45
CA ASP A 325 -5.34 2.17 25.64
C ASP A 325 -6.23 1.45 24.60
N VAL A 326 -5.75 1.33 23.35
CA VAL A 326 -6.46 0.58 22.31
C VAL A 326 -6.39 -0.92 22.61
N PHE A 327 -5.22 -1.42 23.03
CA PHE A 327 -5.05 -2.82 23.38
C PHE A 327 -5.97 -3.23 24.54
N ASP A 328 -6.09 -2.39 25.58
CA ASP A 328 -6.95 -2.66 26.73
C ASP A 328 -8.45 -2.72 26.37
N SER A 329 -8.83 -2.13 25.23
CA SER A 329 -10.19 -2.23 24.68
C SER A 329 -10.46 -3.52 23.88
N LEU A 330 -9.45 -4.32 23.55
CA LEU A 330 -9.60 -5.51 22.70
C LEU A 330 -10.40 -6.66 23.33
N PRO A 331 -10.26 -7.02 24.62
CA PRO A 331 -10.93 -8.20 25.17
C PRO A 331 -12.44 -8.26 24.89
N PRO A 332 -13.24 -7.21 25.15
CA PRO A 332 -14.66 -7.23 24.83
C PRO A 332 -14.94 -7.26 23.32
N ILE A 333 -14.06 -6.68 22.47
CA ILE A 333 -14.19 -6.72 21.01
C ILE A 333 -13.97 -8.16 20.51
N MET A 334 -12.93 -8.83 21.00
CA MET A 334 -12.60 -10.22 20.64
C MET A 334 -13.70 -11.19 21.08
N ALA A 335 -14.24 -11.02 22.30
CA ALA A 335 -15.37 -11.83 22.78
C ALA A 335 -16.59 -11.71 21.86
N ARG A 336 -16.94 -10.51 21.42
CA ARG A 336 -18.02 -10.28 20.45
C ARG A 336 -17.73 -10.94 19.12
N LEU A 337 -16.50 -10.75 18.58
CA LEU A 337 -16.09 -11.32 17.30
C LEU A 337 -16.25 -12.86 17.28
N LEU A 338 -15.80 -13.54 18.32
CA LEU A 338 -15.96 -15.00 18.47
C LEU A 338 -17.43 -15.43 18.57
N SER A 339 -18.33 -14.55 19.09
CA SER A 339 -19.76 -14.85 19.17
C SER A 339 -20.50 -14.75 17.83
N TRP A 340 -19.90 -14.12 16.78
CA TRP A 340 -20.60 -13.86 15.50
C TRP A 340 -20.54 -14.99 14.48
N GLU A 341 -19.93 -16.12 14.79
CA GLU A 341 -19.85 -17.29 13.89
C GLU A 341 -19.22 -17.01 12.51
N LEU A 342 -18.45 -15.93 12.39
CA LEU A 342 -17.76 -15.58 11.15
C LEU A 342 -16.56 -16.52 10.85
N PHE A 343 -16.03 -17.14 11.89
CA PHE A 343 -14.85 -18.02 11.86
C PHE A 343 -15.09 -19.26 12.73
N PRO A 344 -15.91 -20.22 12.29
CA PRO A 344 -16.29 -21.38 13.11
C PRO A 344 -15.08 -22.23 13.52
N ALA A 345 -14.12 -22.47 12.62
CA ALA A 345 -12.92 -23.24 12.93
C ALA A 345 -12.07 -22.61 14.05
N ALA A 346 -11.91 -21.29 14.06
CA ALA A 346 -11.18 -20.59 15.13
C ALA A 346 -11.87 -20.70 16.50
N LYS A 347 -13.18 -20.91 16.53
CA LYS A 347 -13.96 -21.12 17.77
C LYS A 347 -13.79 -22.53 18.33
N GLU A 348 -13.75 -23.53 17.43
CA GLU A 348 -13.66 -24.96 17.82
C GLU A 348 -12.28 -25.32 18.38
N THR A 349 -11.22 -24.71 17.84
CA THR A 349 -9.82 -24.98 18.24
C THR A 349 -9.44 -24.40 19.61
N GLY A 350 -10.32 -23.63 20.27
CA GLY A 350 -10.09 -23.10 21.63
C GLY A 350 -8.88 -22.17 21.76
N GLY A 351 -8.41 -21.61 20.64
CA GLY A 351 -7.06 -21.09 20.49
C GLY A 351 -6.76 -19.69 21.01
N ILE A 352 -7.74 -18.93 21.54
CA ILE A 352 -7.49 -17.56 22.02
C ILE A 352 -7.87 -17.43 23.49
N ASP A 353 -6.88 -17.16 24.33
CA ASP A 353 -7.11 -16.71 25.70
C ASP A 353 -7.37 -15.20 25.72
N ILE A 354 -8.66 -14.81 25.68
CA ILE A 354 -9.07 -13.40 25.68
C ILE A 354 -8.63 -12.68 26.95
N SER A 355 -8.48 -13.41 28.07
CA SER A 355 -8.06 -12.81 29.35
C SER A 355 -6.56 -12.50 29.40
N ASN A 356 -5.78 -13.11 28.50
CA ASN A 356 -4.33 -12.97 28.43
C ASN A 356 -3.83 -12.84 26.99
N LEU A 357 -4.31 -11.82 26.27
CA LEU A 357 -3.86 -11.53 24.90
C LEU A 357 -2.37 -11.19 24.89
N SER A 358 -1.67 -11.71 23.90
CA SER A 358 -0.24 -11.44 23.74
C SER A 358 0.02 -9.95 23.45
N ARG A 359 0.95 -9.34 24.18
CA ARG A 359 1.27 -7.91 24.13
C ARG A 359 2.29 -7.54 23.05
N HIS A 360 2.72 -8.48 22.20
CA HIS A 360 3.72 -8.24 21.15
C HIS A 360 3.32 -7.17 20.13
N VAL A 361 2.02 -6.89 20.01
CA VAL A 361 1.46 -5.87 19.11
C VAL A 361 1.48 -4.46 19.70
N ILE A 362 1.94 -4.27 20.95
CA ILE A 362 1.96 -2.97 21.59
C ILE A 362 3.27 -2.26 21.30
N SER A 363 3.19 -1.08 20.73
CA SER A 363 4.33 -0.17 20.58
C SER A 363 3.82 1.24 20.37
N ALA A 364 3.91 2.10 21.38
CA ALA A 364 3.52 3.51 21.27
C ALA A 364 4.34 4.25 20.19
N GLU A 365 5.61 3.91 20.04
CA GLU A 365 6.50 4.49 19.02
C GLU A 365 6.09 4.08 17.60
N LYS A 366 5.76 2.80 17.37
CA LYS A 366 5.38 2.27 16.06
C LYS A 366 3.89 2.43 15.75
N ALA A 367 3.03 2.60 16.76
CA ALA A 367 1.63 2.94 16.57
C ALA A 367 1.43 4.38 16.05
N ASN A 368 2.45 5.23 16.25
CA ASN A 368 2.57 6.56 15.68
C ASN A 368 1.27 7.40 15.75
N VAL A 369 0.92 8.05 14.63
CA VAL A 369 -0.28 8.89 14.47
C VAL A 369 -1.56 8.05 14.49
N HIS A 370 -1.50 6.85 13.89
CA HIS A 370 -2.62 5.91 13.80
C HIS A 370 -2.14 4.50 14.11
N HIS A 371 -2.90 3.78 14.93
CA HIS A 371 -2.67 2.38 15.20
C HIS A 371 -3.09 1.48 14.01
N ALA A 372 -2.82 0.18 14.11
CA ALA A 372 -3.22 -0.83 13.12
C ALA A 372 -4.73 -0.81 12.82
N ILE A 373 -5.10 -1.34 11.66
CA ILE A 373 -6.52 -1.51 11.29
C ILE A 373 -7.10 -2.67 12.12
N ILE A 374 -8.11 -2.34 12.93
CA ILE A 374 -8.85 -3.29 13.76
C ILE A 374 -10.35 -3.07 13.60
N ILE A 375 -11.18 -4.07 13.95
CA ILE A 375 -12.62 -3.88 14.05
C ILE A 375 -12.96 -3.11 15.34
N THR A 376 -14.11 -2.43 15.33
CA THR A 376 -14.59 -1.64 16.50
C THR A 376 -15.47 -2.43 17.46
N GLY A 377 -15.79 -3.69 17.13
CA GLY A 377 -16.73 -4.51 17.91
C GLY A 377 -18.22 -4.19 17.63
N ILE A 378 -18.51 -3.33 16.68
CA ILE A 378 -19.88 -3.12 16.18
C ILE A 378 -20.18 -4.27 15.21
N ARG A 379 -21.36 -4.93 15.44
CA ARG A 379 -21.76 -6.04 14.57
C ARG A 379 -22.03 -5.53 13.16
N PRO A 380 -21.46 -6.16 12.12
CA PRO A 380 -21.73 -5.76 10.74
C PRO A 380 -23.21 -5.95 10.42
N GLY A 381 -23.82 -4.89 9.87
CA GLY A 381 -25.22 -4.89 9.41
C GLY A 381 -25.28 -5.12 7.90
N ASN A 382 -26.10 -4.31 7.20
CA ASN A 382 -26.25 -4.38 5.75
C ASN A 382 -24.96 -3.92 5.05
N MET A 383 -24.22 -4.85 4.46
CA MET A 383 -22.98 -4.64 3.72
C MET A 383 -23.03 -5.34 2.36
N SER A 384 -22.35 -4.78 1.37
CA SER A 384 -22.10 -5.49 0.12
C SER A 384 -21.18 -6.70 0.34
N GLU A 385 -21.19 -7.65 -0.58
CA GLU A 385 -20.31 -8.83 -0.50
C GLU A 385 -18.83 -8.43 -0.42
N LYS A 386 -18.40 -7.44 -1.21
CA LYS A 386 -17.03 -6.93 -1.19
C LYS A 386 -16.66 -6.30 0.15
N GLU A 387 -17.57 -5.53 0.75
CA GLU A 387 -17.36 -4.96 2.07
C GLU A 387 -17.24 -6.07 3.14
N MET A 388 -18.08 -7.08 3.09
CA MET A 388 -18.01 -8.22 3.98
C MET A 388 -16.69 -8.99 3.84
N GLN A 389 -16.21 -9.18 2.62
CA GLN A 389 -14.93 -9.85 2.33
C GLN A 389 -13.75 -9.06 2.95
N VAL A 390 -13.70 -7.74 2.76
CA VAL A 390 -12.64 -6.90 3.35
C VAL A 390 -12.77 -6.83 4.88
N TYR A 391 -13.99 -6.72 5.41
CA TYR A 391 -14.23 -6.77 6.85
C TYR A 391 -13.73 -8.08 7.47
N ARG A 392 -14.02 -9.22 6.81
CA ARG A 392 -13.53 -10.54 7.25
C ARG A 392 -12.01 -10.64 7.26
N LEU A 393 -11.31 -9.97 6.32
CA LEU A 393 -9.84 -9.93 6.35
C LEU A 393 -9.34 -9.22 7.62
N VAL A 394 -9.94 -8.08 7.98
CA VAL A 394 -9.56 -7.35 9.20
C VAL A 394 -9.87 -8.17 10.45
N ALA A 395 -11.10 -8.67 10.55
CA ALA A 395 -11.56 -9.45 11.70
C ALA A 395 -10.76 -10.75 11.87
N GLY A 396 -10.54 -11.48 10.77
CA GLY A 396 -9.77 -12.72 10.79
C GLY A 396 -8.31 -12.51 11.14
N ARG A 397 -7.69 -11.42 10.64
CA ARG A 397 -6.32 -11.07 11.01
C ARG A 397 -6.19 -10.78 12.51
N MET A 398 -7.17 -10.13 13.11
CA MET A 398 -7.17 -9.94 14.57
C MET A 398 -7.20 -11.29 15.32
N LEU A 399 -7.97 -12.27 14.83
CA LEU A 399 -7.94 -13.62 15.40
C LEU A 399 -6.57 -14.28 15.19
N GLU A 400 -6.07 -14.31 13.94
CA GLU A 400 -4.75 -14.88 13.62
C GLU A 400 -3.65 -14.35 14.54
N THR A 401 -3.62 -13.02 14.74
CA THR A 401 -2.56 -12.35 15.51
C THR A 401 -2.47 -12.81 16.97
N PHE A 402 -3.58 -13.20 17.58
CA PHE A 402 -3.64 -13.59 18.99
C PHE A 402 -3.77 -15.10 19.21
N MET A 403 -3.74 -15.91 18.15
CA MET A 403 -3.72 -17.37 18.26
C MET A 403 -2.30 -17.91 18.43
N ALA A 404 -2.21 -19.21 18.81
CA ALA A 404 -0.94 -19.92 18.92
C ALA A 404 -0.19 -19.99 17.57
N PRO A 405 1.14 -20.11 17.58
CA PRO A 405 1.93 -20.36 16.38
C PRO A 405 1.46 -21.61 15.63
N CYS A 406 1.60 -21.58 14.29
CA CYS A 406 1.44 -22.75 13.46
C CYS A 406 2.74 -23.56 13.48
N ARG A 407 2.68 -24.86 13.79
CA ARG A 407 3.83 -25.75 13.76
C ARG A 407 3.78 -26.68 12.56
N ILE A 408 4.83 -26.65 11.77
CA ILE A 408 5.00 -27.51 10.60
C ILE A 408 6.18 -28.45 10.81
N GLU A 409 6.02 -29.67 10.35
CA GLU A 409 7.09 -30.66 10.27
C GLU A 409 7.52 -30.81 8.82
N THR A 410 8.81 -30.74 8.56
CA THR A 410 9.40 -30.98 7.24
C THR A 410 10.31 -32.20 7.31
N THR A 411 9.99 -33.22 6.53
CA THR A 411 10.80 -34.43 6.32
C THR A 411 11.52 -34.30 4.99
N ASN A 412 12.84 -34.38 5.00
CA ASN A 412 13.68 -34.44 3.81
C ASN A 412 14.25 -35.83 3.66
N VAL A 413 14.16 -36.40 2.47
CA VAL A 413 14.75 -37.69 2.09
C VAL A 413 15.73 -37.47 0.96
N GLU A 414 16.93 -38.01 1.12
CA GLU A 414 17.99 -37.98 0.10
C GLU A 414 18.28 -39.40 -0.36
N ALA A 415 18.50 -39.57 -1.64
CA ALA A 415 18.84 -40.85 -2.26
C ALA A 415 19.89 -40.71 -3.35
N VAL A 416 20.59 -41.81 -3.62
CA VAL A 416 21.50 -41.94 -4.75
C VAL A 416 20.97 -43.01 -5.69
N CYS A 417 20.88 -42.68 -6.98
CA CYS A 417 20.54 -43.58 -8.07
C CYS A 417 21.51 -43.34 -9.23
N ALA A 418 22.17 -44.37 -9.75
CA ALA A 418 23.18 -44.26 -10.82
C ALA A 418 24.21 -43.13 -10.54
N ALA A 419 24.76 -43.11 -9.33
CA ALA A 419 25.69 -42.06 -8.85
C ALA A 419 25.14 -40.61 -8.88
N GLN A 420 23.84 -40.42 -9.07
CA GLN A 420 23.18 -39.12 -9.04
C GLN A 420 22.40 -38.93 -7.72
N HIS A 421 22.42 -37.70 -7.20
CA HIS A 421 21.74 -37.32 -5.97
C HIS A 421 20.31 -36.83 -6.22
N PHE A 422 19.37 -37.37 -5.50
CA PHE A 422 17.95 -37.06 -5.54
C PHE A 422 17.45 -36.63 -4.18
N LYS A 423 16.44 -35.76 -4.17
CA LYS A 423 15.80 -35.26 -2.95
C LYS A 423 14.28 -35.26 -3.11
N ALA A 424 13.60 -35.61 -2.00
CA ALA A 424 12.17 -35.38 -1.82
C ALA A 424 11.94 -34.69 -0.47
N GLU A 425 10.88 -33.90 -0.39
CA GLU A 425 10.52 -33.13 0.80
C GLU A 425 9.02 -33.22 1.03
N GLN A 426 8.63 -33.59 2.25
CA GLN A 426 7.24 -33.50 2.68
C GLN A 426 7.14 -32.50 3.82
N THR A 427 6.22 -31.55 3.69
CA THR A 427 5.86 -30.62 4.77
C THR A 427 4.41 -30.83 5.15
N ARG A 428 4.16 -31.03 6.46
CA ARG A 428 2.81 -31.20 7.02
C ARG A 428 2.61 -30.29 8.23
N ILE A 429 1.39 -29.83 8.41
CA ILE A 429 1.00 -29.08 9.60
C ILE A 429 0.76 -30.09 10.71
N ILE A 430 1.44 -29.95 11.85
CA ILE A 430 1.26 -30.75 13.05
C ILE A 430 0.41 -30.08 14.11
N GLU A 431 0.45 -28.74 14.15
CA GLU A 431 -0.41 -27.90 14.98
C GLU A 431 -0.81 -26.67 14.14
N ALA A 432 -2.10 -26.53 13.85
CA ALA A 432 -2.57 -25.52 12.92
C ALA A 432 -2.46 -24.09 13.49
N GLY A 433 -2.77 -23.89 14.78
CA GLY A 433 -2.69 -22.58 15.42
C GLY A 433 -3.48 -21.53 14.66
N TRP A 434 -2.90 -20.37 14.43
CA TRP A 434 -3.53 -19.24 13.70
C TRP A 434 -3.93 -19.58 12.24
N HIS A 435 -3.36 -20.62 11.66
CA HIS A 435 -3.67 -21.07 10.31
C HIS A 435 -5.15 -21.48 10.14
N ASP A 436 -5.82 -21.94 11.20
CA ASP A 436 -7.22 -22.38 11.16
C ASP A 436 -8.22 -21.26 10.85
N VAL A 437 -7.85 -19.99 11.08
CA VAL A 437 -8.75 -18.86 10.80
C VAL A 437 -9.17 -18.82 9.33
N PHE A 438 -8.21 -19.02 8.44
CA PHE A 438 -8.45 -18.93 6.99
C PHE A 438 -8.06 -20.21 6.22
N MET A 439 -7.51 -21.22 6.86
CA MET A 439 -7.06 -22.48 6.24
C MET A 439 -6.17 -22.24 5.01
N ARG A 440 -5.11 -21.45 5.16
CA ARG A 440 -4.26 -20.97 4.05
C ARG A 440 -3.40 -22.08 3.47
N SER A 441 -3.75 -22.64 2.33
CA SER A 441 -2.94 -23.65 1.64
C SER A 441 -1.58 -23.11 1.13
N ASP A 442 -1.44 -21.82 0.94
CA ASP A 442 -0.23 -21.13 0.48
C ASP A 442 0.82 -20.92 1.58
N MET A 443 0.45 -21.11 2.85
CA MET A 443 1.36 -20.91 3.99
C MET A 443 2.27 -22.12 4.24
N VAL A 444 1.94 -23.29 3.70
CA VAL A 444 2.85 -24.45 3.74
C VAL A 444 3.91 -24.26 2.66
N PRO A 445 5.19 -24.08 3.04
CA PRO A 445 6.24 -23.88 2.05
C PRO A 445 6.32 -25.06 1.08
N LYS A 446 6.31 -24.77 -0.23
CA LYS A 446 6.53 -25.79 -1.26
C LYS A 446 7.85 -25.52 -1.95
N SER A 447 8.77 -26.47 -1.83
CA SER A 447 10.01 -26.47 -2.59
C SER A 447 9.85 -27.19 -3.93
N GLY A 448 10.86 -27.07 -4.79
CA GLY A 448 10.89 -27.86 -6.03
C GLY A 448 10.99 -29.38 -5.81
N TYR A 449 11.15 -29.83 -4.56
CA TYR A 449 11.25 -31.23 -4.12
C TYR A 449 10.01 -31.70 -3.39
N SER A 450 8.99 -30.87 -3.21
CA SER A 450 7.80 -31.18 -2.42
C SER A 450 6.99 -32.31 -3.03
N VAL A 451 6.60 -33.25 -2.17
CA VAL A 451 5.71 -34.38 -2.46
C VAL A 451 4.55 -34.38 -1.46
N ASN A 452 3.42 -34.97 -1.86
CA ASN A 452 2.23 -35.05 -0.99
C ASN A 452 2.42 -36.04 0.16
N GLU A 453 3.10 -37.16 -0.12
CA GLU A 453 3.25 -38.23 0.83
C GLU A 453 4.65 -38.86 0.71
N LEU A 454 5.25 -39.18 1.84
CA LEU A 454 6.49 -39.95 1.97
C LEU A 454 6.24 -41.16 2.87
N PRO A 455 6.66 -42.37 2.46
CA PRO A 455 6.64 -43.53 3.35
C PRO A 455 7.73 -43.45 4.44
N GLU A 456 7.63 -44.22 5.48
CA GLU A 456 8.72 -44.40 6.43
C GLU A 456 9.91 -45.08 5.75
N VAL A 457 10.99 -44.33 5.56
CA VAL A 457 12.25 -44.85 5.00
C VAL A 457 13.38 -44.72 6.01
N LYS A 458 14.42 -45.57 5.86
CA LYS A 458 15.61 -45.53 6.72
C LYS A 458 16.85 -45.33 5.86
N LYS A 459 17.86 -44.70 6.44
CA LYS A 459 19.17 -44.59 5.79
C LYS A 459 19.72 -45.99 5.52
N GLY A 460 20.13 -46.21 4.26
CA GLY A 460 20.60 -47.53 3.81
C GLY A 460 19.52 -48.36 3.09
N ASP A 461 18.24 -47.97 3.15
CA ASP A 461 17.20 -48.67 2.38
C ASP A 461 17.51 -48.63 0.88
N ASN A 462 17.39 -49.80 0.24
CA ASN A 462 17.45 -49.91 -1.22
C ASN A 462 16.02 -50.06 -1.75
N LEU A 463 15.55 -49.08 -2.49
CA LEU A 463 14.20 -49.04 -3.02
C LEU A 463 14.20 -49.26 -4.54
N ASN A 464 13.20 -49.96 -5.03
CA ASN A 464 13.06 -50.18 -6.47
C ASN A 464 12.68 -48.90 -7.19
N VAL A 465 13.36 -48.62 -8.30
CA VAL A 465 13.00 -47.51 -9.22
C VAL A 465 11.87 -48.00 -10.10
N CYS A 466 10.66 -47.55 -9.80
CA CYS A 466 9.44 -47.88 -10.56
C CYS A 466 9.27 -47.05 -11.83
N GLY A 467 10.02 -45.97 -11.97
CA GLY A 467 9.98 -45.12 -13.15
C GLY A 467 11.01 -44.00 -13.08
N CYS A 468 11.36 -43.51 -14.26
CA CYS A 468 12.22 -42.33 -14.43
C CYS A 468 11.56 -41.40 -15.42
N ASN A 469 11.63 -40.11 -15.19
CA ASN A 469 11.05 -39.07 -16.04
C ASN A 469 11.99 -37.88 -16.16
N MET A 470 12.13 -37.34 -17.37
CA MET A 470 12.85 -36.14 -17.66
C MET A 470 11.87 -35.11 -18.23
N VAL A 471 11.88 -33.91 -17.69
CA VAL A 471 10.95 -32.83 -18.06
C VAL A 471 11.75 -31.71 -18.70
N HIS A 472 11.28 -31.20 -19.83
CA HIS A 472 11.80 -29.95 -20.38
C HIS A 472 11.13 -28.77 -19.66
N LYS A 473 11.90 -27.92 -19.02
CA LYS A 473 11.43 -26.72 -18.33
C LYS A 473 12.12 -25.49 -18.90
N LYS A 474 11.33 -24.58 -19.40
CA LYS A 474 11.77 -23.25 -19.79
C LYS A 474 11.68 -22.30 -18.63
N GLN A 475 12.73 -21.52 -18.42
CA GLN A 475 12.66 -20.41 -17.48
C GLN A 475 11.71 -19.34 -18.03
N LEU A 476 10.61 -19.13 -17.34
CA LEU A 476 9.66 -18.08 -17.71
C LEU A 476 10.16 -16.71 -17.24
N PRO A 477 9.88 -15.64 -17.98
CA PRO A 477 10.15 -14.29 -17.53
C PRO A 477 9.30 -13.97 -16.29
N VAL A 478 9.77 -13.00 -15.51
CA VAL A 478 9.00 -12.47 -14.36
C VAL A 478 7.68 -11.89 -14.88
N ASP A 479 6.57 -12.21 -14.22
CA ASP A 479 5.27 -11.65 -14.59
C ASP A 479 5.21 -10.13 -14.37
N PRO A 480 4.36 -9.40 -15.11
CA PRO A 480 4.08 -8.00 -14.83
C PRO A 480 3.54 -7.83 -13.39
N PHE A 481 3.61 -6.62 -12.86
CA PHE A 481 3.11 -6.36 -11.51
C PHE A 481 1.61 -6.66 -11.37
N THR A 482 1.25 -7.31 -10.28
CA THR A 482 -0.10 -7.25 -9.71
C THR A 482 -0.25 -6.01 -8.83
N ASP A 483 -1.47 -5.64 -8.43
CA ASP A 483 -1.67 -4.54 -7.46
C ASP A 483 -0.93 -4.81 -6.14
N ALA A 484 -1.01 -6.04 -5.63
CA ALA A 484 -0.32 -6.45 -4.41
C ALA A 484 1.19 -6.20 -4.48
N GLU A 485 1.83 -6.69 -5.55
CA GLU A 485 3.27 -6.51 -5.76
C GLU A 485 3.65 -5.04 -5.99
N LEU A 486 2.80 -4.27 -6.69
CA LEU A 486 3.09 -2.87 -6.97
C LEU A 486 3.00 -2.01 -5.71
N VAL A 487 1.98 -2.21 -4.88
CA VAL A 487 1.84 -1.47 -3.61
C VAL A 487 2.98 -1.81 -2.66
N GLU A 488 3.38 -3.10 -2.59
CA GLU A 488 4.55 -3.54 -1.82
C GLU A 488 5.86 -2.91 -2.35
N TYR A 489 6.05 -2.93 -3.68
CA TYR A 489 7.20 -2.26 -4.30
C TYR A 489 7.26 -0.78 -3.95
N MET A 490 6.10 -0.08 -4.01
CA MET A 490 6.02 1.32 -3.64
C MET A 490 6.35 1.53 -2.15
N GLU A 491 5.92 0.64 -1.27
CA GLU A 491 6.24 0.71 0.16
C GLU A 491 7.74 0.54 0.41
N LEU A 492 8.34 -0.53 -0.11
CA LEU A 492 9.76 -0.84 0.06
C LEU A 492 10.67 0.27 -0.47
N ASN A 493 10.26 0.93 -1.56
CA ASN A 493 11.01 2.04 -2.17
C ASN A 493 10.56 3.43 -1.69
N ARG A 494 9.71 3.51 -0.66
CA ARG A 494 9.18 4.77 -0.09
C ARG A 494 8.52 5.67 -1.13
N LEU A 495 7.88 5.08 -2.12
CA LEU A 495 7.16 5.78 -3.17
C LEU A 495 5.74 6.13 -2.71
N GLY A 496 5.54 7.36 -2.30
CA GLY A 496 4.28 7.85 -1.76
C GLY A 496 3.99 7.40 -0.34
N THR A 497 3.06 8.10 0.30
CA THR A 497 2.52 7.74 1.61
C THR A 497 1.42 6.68 1.48
N VAL A 498 1.03 6.05 2.56
CA VAL A 498 -0.08 5.08 2.60
C VAL A 498 -1.35 5.64 1.94
N SER A 499 -1.67 6.91 2.23
CA SER A 499 -2.85 7.57 1.66
C SER A 499 -2.72 7.92 0.17
N SER A 500 -1.51 8.08 -0.35
CA SER A 500 -1.28 8.56 -1.71
C SER A 500 -0.98 7.46 -2.74
N ARG A 501 -0.48 6.27 -2.33
CA ARG A 501 -0.08 5.18 -3.25
C ARG A 501 -1.21 4.78 -4.19
N THR A 502 -2.39 4.53 -3.65
CA THR A 502 -3.59 4.18 -4.43
C THR A 502 -3.95 5.26 -5.45
N ASN A 503 -3.90 6.53 -5.03
CA ASN A 503 -4.23 7.66 -5.91
C ASN A 503 -3.20 7.82 -7.03
N ILE A 504 -1.92 7.48 -6.79
CA ILE A 504 -0.87 7.48 -7.81
C ILE A 504 -1.16 6.42 -8.88
N ILE A 505 -1.48 5.18 -8.48
CA ILE A 505 -1.86 4.12 -9.41
C ILE A 505 -3.09 4.54 -10.22
N ARG A 506 -4.14 5.03 -9.54
CA ARG A 506 -5.36 5.56 -10.18
C ARG A 506 -5.05 6.67 -11.18
N THR A 507 -4.14 7.57 -10.83
CA THR A 507 -3.71 8.67 -11.72
C THR A 507 -3.02 8.16 -12.98
N LEU A 508 -2.12 7.17 -12.85
CA LEU A 508 -1.45 6.56 -14.00
C LEU A 508 -2.44 5.85 -14.93
N VAL A 509 -3.45 5.18 -14.38
CA VAL A 509 -4.55 4.56 -15.17
C VAL A 509 -5.38 5.64 -15.88
N ASN A 510 -5.86 6.66 -15.16
CA ASN A 510 -6.71 7.73 -15.70
C ASN A 510 -6.00 8.55 -16.79
N ARG A 511 -4.69 8.76 -16.64
CA ARG A 511 -3.83 9.44 -17.63
C ARG A 511 -3.40 8.55 -18.78
N LYS A 512 -3.85 7.27 -18.77
CA LYS A 512 -3.56 6.27 -19.80
C LYS A 512 -2.07 5.97 -19.96
N TYR A 513 -1.30 6.00 -18.87
CA TYR A 513 0.09 5.53 -18.87
C TYR A 513 0.17 4.02 -18.67
N ILE A 514 -0.72 3.48 -17.86
CA ILE A 514 -0.84 2.05 -17.57
C ILE A 514 -2.29 1.59 -17.77
N ARG A 515 -2.47 0.29 -17.90
CA ARG A 515 -3.79 -0.36 -17.95
C ARG A 515 -3.72 -1.72 -17.27
N TYR A 516 -4.88 -2.22 -16.90
CA TYR A 516 -5.01 -3.61 -16.45
C TYR A 516 -5.09 -4.57 -17.63
N SER A 517 -4.42 -5.72 -17.50
CA SER A 517 -4.50 -6.88 -18.40
C SER A 517 -4.73 -8.12 -17.54
N GLY A 518 -5.99 -8.50 -17.33
CA GLY A 518 -6.38 -9.43 -16.28
C GLY A 518 -5.99 -8.88 -14.90
N LYS A 519 -5.26 -9.68 -14.13
CA LYS A 519 -4.75 -9.27 -12.80
C LYS A 519 -3.46 -8.43 -12.84
N TYR A 520 -2.89 -8.25 -14.02
CA TYR A 520 -1.60 -7.58 -14.19
C TYR A 520 -1.73 -6.13 -14.61
N ILE A 521 -0.78 -5.31 -14.18
CA ILE A 521 -0.63 -3.91 -14.56
C ILE A 521 0.46 -3.84 -15.64
N VAL A 522 0.10 -3.32 -16.80
CA VAL A 522 1.01 -3.20 -17.95
C VAL A 522 1.05 -1.76 -18.48
N PRO A 523 2.18 -1.30 -19.02
CA PRO A 523 2.26 0.02 -19.63
C PRO A 523 1.45 0.07 -20.94
N THR A 524 0.96 1.26 -21.26
CA THR A 524 0.40 1.56 -22.59
C THR A 524 1.51 2.03 -23.53
N PRO A 525 1.25 2.20 -24.84
CA PRO A 525 2.21 2.83 -25.75
C PRO A 525 2.67 4.21 -25.27
N LYS A 526 1.74 5.02 -24.72
CA LYS A 526 2.05 6.31 -24.09
C LYS A 526 2.98 6.14 -22.87
N GLY A 527 2.70 5.14 -22.03
CA GLY A 527 3.54 4.85 -20.86
C GLY A 527 4.95 4.43 -21.25
N MET A 528 5.08 3.55 -22.25
CA MET A 528 6.38 3.13 -22.77
C MET A 528 7.15 4.28 -23.39
N PHE A 529 6.52 5.11 -24.23
CA PHE A 529 7.15 6.30 -24.79
C PHE A 529 7.70 7.22 -23.69
N THR A 530 6.87 7.50 -22.66
CA THR A 530 7.29 8.32 -21.53
C THR A 530 8.47 7.69 -20.80
N TYR A 531 8.43 6.38 -20.54
CA TYR A 531 9.52 5.64 -19.90
C TYR A 531 10.83 5.76 -20.69
N GLU A 532 10.81 5.57 -22.01
CA GLU A 532 12.01 5.67 -22.84
C GLU A 532 12.63 7.08 -22.81
N THR A 533 11.80 8.09 -22.66
CA THR A 533 12.25 9.49 -22.54
C THR A 533 12.94 9.79 -21.22
N ILE A 534 12.41 9.20 -20.12
CA ILE A 534 12.91 9.48 -18.77
C ILE A 534 13.89 8.43 -18.25
N ARG A 535 14.12 7.36 -19.00
CA ARG A 535 15.02 6.27 -18.61
C ARG A 535 16.42 6.82 -18.31
N GLY A 536 16.96 6.46 -17.14
CA GLY A 536 18.25 6.93 -16.65
C GLY A 536 18.27 8.36 -16.08
N LYS A 537 17.13 9.07 -16.08
CA LYS A 537 17.02 10.41 -15.50
C LYS A 537 16.64 10.39 -14.04
N LYS A 538 17.07 11.40 -13.29
CA LYS A 538 16.81 11.54 -11.83
C LYS A 538 15.33 11.42 -11.48
N ILE A 539 14.41 11.91 -12.33
CA ILE A 539 12.96 11.86 -12.07
C ILE A 539 12.39 10.44 -12.09
N ALA A 540 13.07 9.51 -12.73
CA ALA A 540 12.69 8.09 -12.78
C ALA A 540 13.28 7.27 -11.63
N ASP A 541 14.17 7.87 -10.82
CA ASP A 541 14.86 7.19 -9.73
C ASP A 541 14.02 7.22 -8.44
N THR A 542 13.91 6.07 -7.80
CA THR A 542 13.20 5.91 -6.53
C THR A 542 13.92 6.61 -5.37
N SER A 543 15.25 6.73 -5.43
CA SER A 543 16.08 7.37 -4.41
C SER A 543 15.68 8.83 -4.18
N LEU A 544 15.30 9.56 -5.22
CA LEU A 544 14.83 10.94 -5.13
C LEU A 544 13.69 11.10 -4.13
N THR A 545 12.72 10.18 -4.17
CA THR A 545 11.57 10.23 -3.25
C THR A 545 11.97 9.89 -1.82
N ALA A 546 12.84 8.91 -1.62
CA ALA A 546 13.33 8.53 -0.31
C ALA A 546 14.11 9.68 0.36
N ASP A 547 14.96 10.37 -0.41
CA ASP A 547 15.72 11.53 0.07
C ASP A 547 14.80 12.70 0.46
N TRP A 548 13.72 12.93 -0.29
CA TRP A 548 12.75 13.97 0.07
C TRP A 548 12.02 13.64 1.38
N GLU A 549 11.53 12.42 1.54
CA GLU A 549 10.85 12.03 2.78
C GLU A 549 11.77 12.18 4.01
N LYS A 550 13.07 11.89 3.86
CA LYS A 550 14.06 12.15 4.91
C LYS A 550 14.20 13.65 5.20
N GLN A 551 14.22 14.51 4.18
CA GLN A 551 14.29 15.96 4.34
C GLN A 551 13.00 16.53 4.96
N LEU A 552 11.83 16.02 4.56
CA LEU A 552 10.53 16.41 5.15
C LEU A 552 10.44 16.04 6.64
N ALA A 553 10.97 14.88 7.03
CA ALA A 553 11.10 14.52 8.45
C ALA A 553 12.06 15.47 9.19
N GLY A 554 13.13 15.94 8.51
CA GLY A 554 14.02 16.98 9.02
C GLY A 554 13.34 18.33 9.23
N LEU A 555 12.36 18.70 8.37
CA LEU A 555 11.52 19.89 8.57
C LEU A 555 10.63 19.76 9.81
N GLU A 556 9.99 18.61 10.00
CA GLU A 556 9.13 18.36 11.18
C GLU A 556 9.90 18.42 12.49
N SER A 557 11.16 17.97 12.50
CA SER A 557 12.03 18.03 13.66
C SER A 557 12.78 19.35 13.83
N GLY A 558 12.61 20.31 12.89
CA GLY A 558 13.31 21.60 12.91
C GLY A 558 14.81 21.55 12.55
N MET A 559 15.31 20.41 12.03
CA MET A 559 16.72 20.25 11.64
C MET A 559 17.07 21.00 10.35
N ILE A 560 16.10 21.24 9.49
CA ILE A 560 16.26 22.02 8.25
C ILE A 560 15.12 23.02 8.11
N THR A 561 15.36 24.10 7.36
CA THR A 561 14.34 25.11 7.11
C THR A 561 13.56 24.81 5.82
N GLY A 562 12.31 25.30 5.72
CA GLY A 562 11.52 25.18 4.49
C GLY A 562 12.20 25.87 3.29
N GLN A 563 12.89 26.99 3.53
CA GLN A 563 13.62 27.72 2.50
C GLN A 563 14.80 26.93 1.94
N ASP A 564 15.60 26.27 2.80
CA ASP A 564 16.72 25.43 2.37
C ASP A 564 16.24 24.25 1.55
N PHE A 565 15.15 23.63 1.98
CA PHE A 565 14.51 22.54 1.22
C PHE A 565 14.07 23.02 -0.16
N LEU A 566 13.30 24.10 -0.25
CA LEU A 566 12.80 24.63 -1.53
C LEU A 566 13.93 25.13 -2.45
N ASN A 567 15.04 25.67 -1.92
CA ASN A 567 16.19 26.06 -2.73
C ASN A 567 16.85 24.84 -3.40
N ARG A 568 16.98 23.71 -2.68
CA ARG A 568 17.45 22.45 -3.28
C ARG A 568 16.53 21.95 -4.39
N ILE A 569 15.21 22.09 -4.19
CA ILE A 569 14.22 21.70 -5.19
C ILE A 569 14.29 22.59 -6.44
N ARG A 570 14.54 23.89 -6.30
CA ARG A 570 14.76 24.83 -7.41
C ARG A 570 15.95 24.41 -8.27
N THR A 571 17.08 24.09 -7.63
CA THR A 571 18.28 23.60 -8.31
C THR A 571 17.99 22.29 -9.05
N LEU A 572 17.33 21.34 -8.39
CA LEU A 572 16.96 20.06 -8.99
C LEU A 572 16.02 20.26 -10.21
N ALA A 573 15.03 21.12 -10.11
CA ALA A 573 14.11 21.40 -11.20
C ALA A 573 14.84 21.98 -12.43
N LYS A 574 15.85 22.85 -12.21
CA LYS A 574 16.70 23.37 -13.30
C LYS A 574 17.49 22.24 -13.95
N GLU A 575 18.23 21.45 -13.19
CA GLU A 575 18.99 20.31 -13.71
C GLU A 575 18.12 19.35 -14.54
N MET A 576 16.90 19.08 -14.06
CA MET A 576 15.97 18.17 -14.74
C MET A 576 15.40 18.75 -16.03
N THR A 577 15.05 20.01 -16.05
CA THR A 577 14.54 20.66 -17.27
C THR A 577 15.63 20.76 -18.33
N ASP A 578 16.85 21.14 -17.93
CA ASP A 578 18.01 21.17 -18.82
C ASP A 578 18.30 19.77 -19.41
N ASP A 579 18.27 18.72 -18.59
CA ASP A 579 18.47 17.33 -19.02
C ASP A 579 17.39 16.84 -19.99
N ILE A 580 16.12 17.21 -19.77
CA ILE A 580 15.02 16.88 -20.69
C ILE A 580 15.25 17.57 -22.05
N PHE A 581 15.55 18.85 -22.07
CA PHE A 581 15.76 19.58 -23.32
C PHE A 581 16.99 19.06 -24.09
N ASN A 582 18.11 18.82 -23.43
CA ASN A 582 19.32 18.33 -24.05
C ASN A 582 19.16 16.96 -24.71
N THR A 583 18.32 16.08 -24.14
CA THR A 583 18.03 14.75 -24.73
C THR A 583 17.34 14.84 -26.09
N TYR A 584 16.60 15.92 -26.37
CA TYR A 584 15.86 16.08 -27.62
C TYR A 584 16.57 17.01 -28.62
N SER A 585 17.40 17.93 -28.16
CA SER A 585 18.23 18.75 -29.08
C SER A 585 19.24 17.94 -29.88
N THR A 586 19.73 16.82 -29.34
CA THR A 586 20.66 15.90 -30.00
C THR A 586 20.00 14.92 -30.99
N LYS A 587 18.65 14.95 -31.10
CA LYS A 587 17.91 14.10 -32.06
C LYS A 587 17.47 14.86 -33.32
N GLU A 588 17.66 16.17 -33.34
CA GLU A 588 17.39 17.02 -34.53
C GLU A 588 18.65 17.27 -35.40
N GLU A 589 19.84 16.84 -34.94
CA GLU A 589 21.07 16.73 -35.75
C GLU A 589 21.23 15.27 -36.25
#